data_9a4f48bf423e0ff95f59b369f1590645
#
_entry.id   9a4f48bf423e0ff95f59b369f1590645
#
_cell.length_a   1.000
_cell.length_b   1.000
_cell.length_c   1.000
_cell.angle_alpha   90.00
_cell.angle_beta   90.00
_cell.angle_gamma   90.00
#
_symmetry.space_group_name_H-M   'P 1'
#
loop_
_entity.id
_entity.type
_entity.pdbx_description
1 polymer ?
#
loop_
_entity_poly.entity_id
_entity_poly.type
_entity_poly.pdbx_seq_one_letter_code
_entity_poly.pdbx_strand_id
1 'polypeptide(L)'
;MEFIKEVARVVPDENQLRWFEMEQYAFIHFGVNTYTGKQWGDGKESEAIFNPVKLNCDQWVEAIKAAGLKGMVLTAKHHDGFCLWPSAYTEHSVKNSPCPYDIVKEASDACRRGGIPFGFYLSPWDRNSKHYGTTSYNDYYCNQLTELLTNYGEIFYVWFDNACSEEGKQTYDFPRYFDLVRKYQPKAVIFNDFGPDIRWCGNEAGKGREEEWSVVPTDLCHNATSQTQPGPDFEKKLDLHNWDQDLGTRQQILRSSGLAFVPSEIDTSIRKDWFWLRRQNPKSLRKLMKIYLNSVGHNACLHLNVPPTKEGLLDKRDVKRLKAYGQLLKACFSNPVELEQRAEGDEILLELPCLVKNVTFVTLREDLTQGQRIESFEILAGSRVLYRGKTVGNKQICCLRDPFALLHPKLWGLGEEKCLRIRITSSRDVPILKPVLVHRKEK
;
A
#
# COMPACT_ATOMS: atom_id res chain seq x y z
N MET A 1 -6.92 -31.03 -7.85
CA MET A 1 -7.75 -30.02 -8.57
C MET A 1 -8.81 -29.39 -7.68
N GLU A 2 -9.45 -30.11 -6.80
CA GLU A 2 -10.51 -29.58 -5.91
C GLU A 2 -9.97 -28.52 -4.94
N PHE A 3 -8.87 -28.76 -4.25
CA PHE A 3 -8.24 -27.79 -3.35
C PHE A 3 -7.89 -26.47 -4.03
N ILE A 4 -7.39 -26.49 -5.28
CA ILE A 4 -7.08 -25.25 -6.02
C ILE A 4 -8.34 -24.41 -6.27
N LYS A 5 -9.51 -25.05 -6.51
CA LYS A 5 -10.79 -24.35 -6.63
C LYS A 5 -11.29 -23.81 -5.30
N GLU A 6 -11.01 -24.52 -4.20
CA GLU A 6 -11.29 -24.03 -2.85
C GLU A 6 -10.49 -22.75 -2.55
N VAL A 7 -9.19 -22.75 -2.90
CA VAL A 7 -8.32 -21.56 -2.78
C VAL A 7 -8.89 -20.36 -3.54
N ALA A 8 -9.48 -20.56 -4.72
CA ALA A 8 -10.12 -19.50 -5.48
C ALA A 8 -11.35 -18.88 -4.78
N ARG A 9 -11.83 -19.45 -3.69
CA ARG A 9 -12.95 -18.95 -2.87
C ARG A 9 -12.50 -18.23 -1.60
N VAL A 10 -11.18 -18.12 -1.35
CA VAL A 10 -10.62 -17.29 -0.28
C VAL A 10 -10.80 -15.84 -0.69
N VAL A 11 -11.59 -15.08 0.07
CA VAL A 11 -12.09 -13.76 -0.31
C VAL A 11 -11.73 -12.69 0.73
N PRO A 12 -11.64 -11.43 0.32
CA PRO A 12 -11.45 -10.30 1.24
C PRO A 12 -12.69 -10.05 2.10
N ASP A 13 -12.47 -9.45 3.26
CA ASP A 13 -13.52 -8.82 4.03
C ASP A 13 -13.87 -7.41 3.49
N GLU A 14 -14.90 -6.78 4.10
CA GLU A 14 -15.34 -5.43 3.68
C GLU A 14 -14.29 -4.34 3.94
N ASN A 15 -13.46 -4.48 5.00
CA ASN A 15 -12.41 -3.52 5.31
C ASN A 15 -11.30 -3.59 4.26
N GLN A 16 -10.90 -4.80 3.86
CA GLN A 16 -9.92 -5.04 2.81
C GLN A 16 -10.41 -4.55 1.44
N LEU A 17 -11.69 -4.73 1.12
CA LEU A 17 -12.27 -4.19 -0.12
C LEU A 17 -12.23 -2.66 -0.13
N ARG A 18 -12.64 -1.99 0.96
CA ARG A 18 -12.54 -0.52 1.08
C ARG A 18 -11.10 -0.03 1.00
N TRP A 19 -10.16 -0.79 1.56
CA TRP A 19 -8.74 -0.44 1.47
C TRP A 19 -8.24 -0.49 0.03
N PHE A 20 -8.62 -1.49 -0.77
CA PHE A 20 -8.27 -1.54 -2.19
C PHE A 20 -8.82 -0.34 -2.98
N GLU A 21 -9.97 0.21 -2.59
CA GLU A 21 -10.53 1.42 -3.22
C GLU A 21 -9.67 2.67 -2.96
N MET A 22 -8.86 2.66 -1.92
CA MET A 22 -7.88 3.71 -1.66
C MET A 22 -6.81 3.77 -2.74
N GLU A 23 -6.39 2.64 -3.31
CA GLU A 23 -5.34 2.51 -4.33
C GLU A 23 -3.99 3.08 -3.90
N GLN A 24 -3.97 4.36 -3.50
CA GLN A 24 -2.77 5.05 -3.02
C GLN A 24 -3.11 6.10 -1.97
N TYR A 25 -2.26 6.20 -0.96
CA TYR A 25 -2.38 7.16 0.13
C TYR A 25 -1.01 7.60 0.64
N ALA A 26 -0.98 8.70 1.41
CA ALA A 26 0.26 9.31 1.85
C ALA A 26 0.74 8.73 3.18
N PHE A 27 2.03 8.48 3.29
CA PHE A 27 2.73 8.33 4.55
C PHE A 27 3.40 9.65 4.90
N ILE A 28 3.33 10.08 6.14
CA ILE A 28 3.95 11.31 6.63
C ILE A 28 4.92 10.96 7.74
N HIS A 29 6.21 10.90 7.41
CA HIS A 29 7.28 10.77 8.40
C HIS A 29 7.68 12.14 8.91
N PHE A 30 7.31 12.43 10.15
CA PHE A 30 7.62 13.68 10.82
C PHE A 30 7.97 13.41 12.29
N GLY A 31 8.88 14.17 12.88
CA GLY A 31 9.32 13.97 14.25
C GLY A 31 10.69 14.58 14.51
N VAL A 32 11.33 14.23 15.63
CA VAL A 32 12.67 14.69 16.00
C VAL A 32 13.72 14.31 14.95
N ASN A 33 13.50 13.19 14.23
CA ASN A 33 14.39 12.75 13.15
C ASN A 33 14.45 13.73 11.97
N THR A 34 13.39 14.49 11.71
CA THR A 34 13.39 15.59 10.75
C THR A 34 14.43 16.65 11.13
N TYR A 35 14.68 16.87 12.42
CA TYR A 35 15.59 17.89 12.94
C TYR A 35 17.03 17.39 13.05
N THR A 36 17.23 16.15 13.46
CA THR A 36 18.55 15.52 13.57
C THR A 36 19.13 15.09 12.21
N GLY A 37 18.26 14.82 11.23
CA GLY A 37 18.64 14.24 9.94
C GLY A 37 18.96 12.75 10.00
N LYS A 38 18.68 12.08 11.11
CA LYS A 38 18.78 10.63 11.27
C LYS A 38 17.50 9.97 10.72
N GLN A 39 17.62 8.76 10.17
CA GLN A 39 16.43 7.98 9.80
C GLN A 39 15.87 7.20 10.98
N TRP A 40 16.73 6.74 11.85
CA TRP A 40 16.39 6.17 13.14
C TRP A 40 17.09 6.99 14.23
N GLY A 41 16.30 7.57 15.10
CA GLY A 41 16.80 8.26 16.28
C GLY A 41 17.40 7.30 17.29
N ASP A 42 18.04 7.79 18.33
CA ASP A 42 18.61 6.96 19.40
C ASP A 42 17.79 6.99 20.71
N GLY A 43 16.67 7.73 20.72
CA GLY A 43 15.78 7.86 21.87
C GLY A 43 16.30 8.82 22.95
N LYS A 44 17.37 9.57 22.64
CA LYS A 44 17.97 10.58 23.52
C LYS A 44 17.87 11.99 22.96
N GLU A 45 17.14 12.14 21.89
CA GLU A 45 16.88 13.45 21.27
C GLU A 45 16.15 14.36 22.26
N SER A 46 16.65 15.56 22.45
CA SER A 46 15.95 16.56 23.29
C SER A 46 14.66 16.98 22.62
N GLU A 47 13.56 17.03 23.38
CA GLU A 47 12.26 17.54 22.94
C GLU A 47 12.35 19.01 22.47
N ALA A 48 13.32 19.75 23.01
CA ALA A 48 13.54 21.16 22.68
C ALA A 48 13.90 21.41 21.19
N ILE A 49 14.36 20.38 20.46
CA ILE A 49 14.67 20.54 19.04
C ILE A 49 13.43 20.53 18.14
N PHE A 50 12.31 19.95 18.61
CA PHE A 50 11.10 19.83 17.84
C PHE A 50 10.26 21.10 17.90
N ASN A 51 10.41 21.96 16.88
CA ASN A 51 9.72 23.25 16.82
C ASN A 51 9.30 23.61 15.38
N PRO A 52 8.21 23.06 14.86
CA PRO A 52 7.69 23.37 13.52
C PRO A 52 6.94 24.70 13.51
N VAL A 53 7.68 25.80 13.42
CA VAL A 53 7.18 27.19 13.55
C VAL A 53 6.15 27.62 12.49
N LYS A 54 5.96 26.84 11.42
CA LYS A 54 4.99 27.09 10.32
C LYS A 54 4.10 25.89 10.05
N LEU A 55 3.83 25.08 11.08
CA LEU A 55 3.01 23.90 10.90
C LEU A 55 1.72 24.23 10.13
N ASN A 56 1.45 23.47 9.07
CA ASN A 56 0.24 23.61 8.28
C ASN A 56 -0.15 22.27 7.66
N CYS A 57 -0.97 21.51 8.40
CA CYS A 57 -1.45 20.21 7.96
C CYS A 57 -2.48 20.31 6.82
N ASP A 58 -3.18 21.44 6.67
CA ASP A 58 -4.06 21.67 5.51
C ASP A 58 -3.24 21.71 4.20
N GLN A 59 -2.05 22.33 4.22
CA GLN A 59 -1.14 22.31 3.06
C GLN A 59 -0.67 20.88 2.72
N TRP A 60 -0.49 20.00 3.74
CA TRP A 60 -0.19 18.59 3.49
C TRP A 60 -1.34 17.92 2.75
N VAL A 61 -2.57 18.09 3.26
CA VAL A 61 -3.79 17.51 2.69
C VAL A 61 -4.04 18.00 1.26
N GLU A 62 -3.85 19.30 1.00
CA GLU A 62 -3.97 19.87 -0.35
C GLU A 62 -3.00 19.23 -1.35
N ALA A 63 -1.73 19.06 -0.93
CA ALA A 63 -0.71 18.43 -1.78
C ALA A 63 -0.98 16.94 -2.02
N ILE A 64 -1.45 16.22 -0.99
CA ILE A 64 -1.89 14.83 -1.06
C ILE A 64 -3.01 14.66 -2.07
N LYS A 65 -4.08 15.48 -1.96
CA LYS A 65 -5.21 15.47 -2.89
C LYS A 65 -4.80 15.83 -4.32
N ALA A 66 -3.91 16.82 -4.48
CA ALA A 66 -3.38 17.21 -5.79
C ALA A 66 -2.59 16.09 -6.48
N ALA A 67 -2.03 15.15 -5.73
CA ALA A 67 -1.36 13.96 -6.23
C ALA A 67 -2.32 12.80 -6.57
N GLY A 68 -3.59 12.90 -6.18
CA GLY A 68 -4.57 11.79 -6.28
C GLY A 68 -4.39 10.74 -5.17
N LEU A 69 -3.65 11.05 -4.10
CA LEU A 69 -3.57 10.21 -2.91
C LEU A 69 -4.85 10.39 -2.08
N LYS A 70 -5.45 9.28 -1.63
CA LYS A 70 -6.81 9.28 -1.10
C LYS A 70 -6.91 9.28 0.43
N GLY A 71 -5.79 9.22 1.14
CA GLY A 71 -5.74 9.23 2.60
C GLY A 71 -4.37 9.65 3.12
N MET A 72 -4.24 9.77 4.43
CA MET A 72 -2.99 10.11 5.11
C MET A 72 -2.78 9.22 6.33
N VAL A 73 -1.57 8.68 6.47
CA VAL A 73 -1.07 7.97 7.66
C VAL A 73 0.11 8.76 8.23
N LEU A 74 0.02 9.16 9.50
CA LEU A 74 1.07 9.92 10.19
C LEU A 74 1.89 8.99 11.09
N THR A 75 3.22 9.11 11.09
CA THR A 75 4.06 8.50 12.12
C THR A 75 3.82 9.19 13.46
N ALA A 76 2.82 8.75 14.22
CA ALA A 76 2.50 9.35 15.52
C ALA A 76 3.65 9.21 16.52
N LYS A 77 4.34 8.07 16.50
CA LYS A 77 5.61 7.82 17.22
C LYS A 77 6.49 6.93 16.36
N HIS A 78 7.74 7.33 16.09
CA HIS A 78 8.75 6.51 15.42
C HIS A 78 9.67 5.80 16.44
N HIS A 79 10.70 5.11 16.01
CA HIS A 79 11.59 4.29 16.85
C HIS A 79 12.35 5.09 17.95
N ASP A 80 12.51 6.41 17.77
CA ASP A 80 13.06 7.29 18.79
C ASP A 80 12.20 7.42 20.04
N GLY A 81 10.90 7.05 19.97
CA GLY A 81 9.94 7.12 21.07
C GLY A 81 9.27 8.48 21.24
N PHE A 82 9.60 9.49 20.41
CA PHE A 82 9.01 10.82 20.50
C PHE A 82 7.56 10.82 20.01
N CYS A 83 6.63 11.15 20.91
CA CYS A 83 5.20 11.19 20.62
C CYS A 83 4.79 12.53 20.01
N LEU A 84 4.15 12.52 18.86
CA LEU A 84 3.60 13.70 18.19
C LEU A 84 2.27 14.19 18.81
N TRP A 85 1.84 13.59 19.90
CA TRP A 85 0.70 13.99 20.74
C TRP A 85 1.13 14.07 22.19
N PRO A 86 0.40 14.81 23.07
CA PRO A 86 0.76 14.98 24.47
C PRO A 86 0.38 13.74 25.30
N SER A 87 1.03 12.59 25.00
CA SER A 87 0.77 11.34 25.70
C SER A 87 0.89 11.47 27.22
N ALA A 88 -0.04 10.84 27.94
CA ALA A 88 0.01 10.79 29.40
C ALA A 88 1.05 9.79 29.93
N TYR A 89 1.62 8.95 29.07
CA TYR A 89 2.47 7.81 29.45
C TYR A 89 3.95 8.05 29.24
N THR A 90 4.36 9.16 28.62
CA THR A 90 5.75 9.53 28.44
C THR A 90 5.96 11.04 28.50
N GLU A 91 7.12 11.46 28.98
CA GLU A 91 7.56 12.85 28.88
C GLU A 91 8.19 13.17 27.52
N HIS A 92 8.65 12.14 26.77
CA HIS A 92 9.25 12.31 25.46
C HIS A 92 8.17 12.53 24.37
N SER A 93 7.64 13.75 24.35
CA SER A 93 6.51 14.11 23.48
C SER A 93 6.45 15.61 23.21
N VAL A 94 5.56 16.01 22.30
CA VAL A 94 5.30 17.44 21.97
C VAL A 94 4.96 18.28 23.18
N LYS A 95 4.40 17.74 24.27
CA LYS A 95 4.07 18.50 25.48
C LYS A 95 5.27 19.16 26.15
N ASN A 96 6.47 18.59 25.98
CA ASN A 96 7.73 19.10 26.53
C ASN A 96 8.61 19.77 25.46
N SER A 97 8.10 19.98 24.27
CA SER A 97 8.78 20.68 23.19
C SER A 97 8.32 22.13 23.08
N PRO A 98 9.06 23.01 22.39
CA PRO A 98 8.57 24.35 22.05
C PRO A 98 7.38 24.36 21.10
N CYS A 99 7.02 23.23 20.50
CA CYS A 99 5.89 23.09 19.60
C CYS A 99 4.56 23.26 20.40
N PRO A 100 3.73 24.25 20.05
CA PRO A 100 2.48 24.50 20.78
C PRO A 100 1.33 23.57 20.34
N TYR A 101 1.59 22.64 19.41
CA TYR A 101 0.55 21.84 18.76
C TYR A 101 0.62 20.37 19.14
N ASP A 102 -0.54 19.75 19.28
CA ASP A 102 -0.73 18.31 19.13
C ASP A 102 -0.75 18.00 17.63
N ILE A 103 0.34 17.45 17.10
CA ILE A 103 0.50 17.23 15.66
C ILE A 103 -0.48 16.18 15.14
N VAL A 104 -0.81 15.16 15.95
CA VAL A 104 -1.78 14.12 15.57
C VAL A 104 -3.16 14.75 15.41
N LYS A 105 -3.54 15.65 16.35
CA LYS A 105 -4.79 16.38 16.28
C LYS A 105 -4.85 17.29 15.05
N GLU A 106 -3.83 18.09 14.82
CA GLU A 106 -3.76 18.99 13.66
C GLU A 106 -3.89 18.23 12.34
N ALA A 107 -3.20 17.08 12.22
CA ALA A 107 -3.25 16.23 11.04
C ALA A 107 -4.63 15.58 10.84
N SER A 108 -5.21 14.99 11.90
CA SER A 108 -6.54 14.37 11.83
C SER A 108 -7.63 15.38 11.51
N ASP A 109 -7.57 16.57 12.12
CA ASP A 109 -8.51 17.66 11.86
C ASP A 109 -8.40 18.20 10.44
N ALA A 110 -7.16 18.33 9.90
CA ALA A 110 -6.93 18.74 8.51
C ALA A 110 -7.47 17.68 7.53
N CYS A 111 -7.28 16.39 7.81
CA CYS A 111 -7.86 15.32 7.00
C CYS A 111 -9.39 15.40 6.97
N ARG A 112 -10.04 15.62 8.13
CA ARG A 112 -11.49 15.78 8.23
C ARG A 112 -11.97 17.00 7.44
N ARG A 113 -11.32 18.16 7.57
CA ARG A 113 -11.62 19.37 6.78
C ARG A 113 -11.45 19.11 5.27
N GLY A 114 -10.39 18.40 4.90
CA GLY A 114 -10.07 18.08 3.52
C GLY A 114 -10.88 16.93 2.91
N GLY A 115 -11.68 16.21 3.70
CA GLY A 115 -12.51 15.10 3.26
C GLY A 115 -11.69 13.86 2.82
N ILE A 116 -10.55 13.60 3.48
CA ILE A 116 -9.76 12.38 3.31
C ILE A 116 -9.63 11.63 4.65
N PRO A 117 -9.59 10.29 4.64
CA PRO A 117 -9.43 9.51 5.85
C PRO A 117 -8.03 9.67 6.48
N PHE A 118 -7.99 9.57 7.81
CA PHE A 118 -6.78 9.65 8.62
C PHE A 118 -6.43 8.30 9.23
N GLY A 119 -5.16 7.94 9.24
CA GLY A 119 -4.59 6.80 9.93
C GLY A 119 -3.28 7.17 10.61
N PHE A 120 -2.74 6.26 11.38
CA PHE A 120 -1.46 6.47 12.05
C PHE A 120 -0.59 5.23 12.06
N TYR A 121 0.71 5.47 12.18
CA TYR A 121 1.75 4.51 12.49
C TYR A 121 2.17 4.70 13.94
N LEU A 122 2.27 3.62 14.69
CA LEU A 122 2.81 3.61 16.05
C LEU A 122 3.93 2.58 16.16
N SER A 123 5.17 3.03 16.24
CA SER A 123 6.32 2.14 16.39
C SER A 123 6.22 1.30 17.67
N PRO A 124 6.31 -0.04 17.58
CA PRO A 124 6.47 -0.88 18.77
C PRO A 124 7.90 -0.86 19.31
N TRP A 125 8.88 -0.49 18.51
CA TRP A 125 10.22 -0.22 19.00
C TRP A 125 10.30 1.19 19.58
N ASP A 126 10.58 1.31 20.87
CA ASP A 126 10.67 2.58 21.59
C ASP A 126 12.03 2.67 22.30
N ARG A 127 12.93 3.44 21.72
CA ARG A 127 14.32 3.57 22.19
C ARG A 127 14.45 4.52 23.39
N ASN A 128 13.42 5.28 23.70
CA ASN A 128 13.37 6.17 24.86
C ASN A 128 12.74 5.50 26.08
N SER A 129 11.76 4.63 25.88
CA SER A 129 10.96 4.09 26.98
C SER A 129 11.78 3.19 27.92
N LYS A 130 11.75 3.52 29.20
CA LYS A 130 12.32 2.68 30.28
C LYS A 130 11.58 1.34 30.43
N HIS A 131 10.39 1.20 29.88
CA HIS A 131 9.59 -0.02 29.90
C HIS A 131 10.02 -1.01 28.81
N TYR A 132 10.70 -0.53 27.74
CA TYR A 132 11.14 -1.39 26.63
C TYR A 132 12.05 -2.52 27.12
N GLY A 133 11.79 -3.74 26.65
CA GLY A 133 12.50 -4.95 27.14
C GLY A 133 11.99 -5.49 28.47
N THR A 134 10.89 -4.97 29.01
CA THR A 134 10.27 -5.44 30.26
C THR A 134 8.84 -5.96 30.04
N THR A 135 8.32 -6.68 31.02
CA THR A 135 6.93 -7.20 31.00
C THR A 135 5.88 -6.09 30.97
N SER A 136 6.19 -4.91 31.49
CA SER A 136 5.27 -3.76 31.51
C SER A 136 5.17 -3.00 30.17
N TYR A 137 6.01 -3.35 29.19
CA TYR A 137 6.04 -2.60 27.95
C TYR A 137 4.75 -2.74 27.14
N ASN A 138 4.18 -3.94 27.08
CA ASN A 138 2.94 -4.15 26.35
C ASN A 138 1.76 -3.35 26.93
N ASP A 139 1.71 -3.15 28.26
CA ASP A 139 0.72 -2.27 28.90
C ASP A 139 0.95 -0.80 28.53
N TYR A 140 2.20 -0.35 28.59
CA TYR A 140 2.58 1.00 28.16
C TYR A 140 2.19 1.25 26.71
N TYR A 141 2.48 0.33 25.80
CA TYR A 141 2.15 0.44 24.38
C TYR A 141 0.62 0.44 24.15
N CYS A 142 -0.12 -0.46 24.81
CA CYS A 142 -1.58 -0.50 24.75
C CYS A 142 -2.23 0.80 25.22
N ASN A 143 -1.67 1.42 26.26
CA ASN A 143 -2.17 2.71 26.76
C ASN A 143 -1.98 3.81 25.72
N GLN A 144 -0.81 3.94 25.10
CA GLN A 144 -0.55 4.88 24.00
C GLN A 144 -1.42 4.60 22.78
N LEU A 145 -1.57 3.34 22.41
CA LEU A 145 -2.45 2.94 21.30
C LEU A 145 -3.90 3.32 21.59
N THR A 146 -4.37 3.16 22.84
CA THR A 146 -5.73 3.54 23.25
C THR A 146 -5.94 5.05 23.12
N GLU A 147 -4.96 5.89 23.55
CA GLU A 147 -5.02 7.35 23.33
C GLU A 147 -5.26 7.69 21.86
N LEU A 148 -4.51 7.06 20.94
CA LEU A 148 -4.62 7.33 19.51
C LEU A 148 -5.95 6.84 18.91
N LEU A 149 -6.46 5.72 19.37
CA LEU A 149 -7.71 5.14 18.87
C LEU A 149 -8.96 5.86 19.36
N THR A 150 -8.88 6.62 20.46
CA THR A 150 -10.06 7.22 21.10
C THR A 150 -10.14 8.75 21.00
N ASN A 151 -9.01 9.45 20.78
CA ASN A 151 -8.97 10.91 20.90
C ASN A 151 -8.99 11.67 19.56
N TYR A 152 -8.83 10.99 18.42
CA TYR A 152 -8.57 11.63 17.11
C TYR A 152 -9.65 11.37 16.05
N GLY A 153 -10.82 10.89 16.47
CA GLY A 153 -11.96 10.62 15.58
C GLY A 153 -11.86 9.26 14.89
N GLU A 154 -12.44 9.17 13.70
CA GLU A 154 -12.45 7.93 12.93
C GLU A 154 -11.05 7.67 12.33
N ILE A 155 -10.55 6.46 12.57
CA ILE A 155 -9.26 5.97 12.05
C ILE A 155 -9.53 4.93 10.98
N PHE A 156 -8.99 5.14 9.77
CA PHE A 156 -9.17 4.16 8.69
C PHE A 156 -8.06 3.12 8.63
N TYR A 157 -6.87 3.41 9.21
CA TYR A 157 -5.69 2.58 9.07
C TYR A 157 -4.75 2.69 10.26
N VAL A 158 -4.32 1.55 10.78
CA VAL A 158 -3.30 1.47 11.83
C VAL A 158 -2.13 0.64 11.34
N TRP A 159 -0.95 1.24 11.32
CA TRP A 159 0.27 0.64 10.81
C TRP A 159 1.19 0.21 11.96
N PHE A 160 1.36 -1.09 12.12
CA PHE A 160 2.25 -1.70 13.11
C PHE A 160 3.52 -2.20 12.44
N ASP A 161 4.66 -1.66 12.87
CA ASP A 161 5.99 -2.09 12.48
C ASP A 161 6.38 -3.40 13.20
N ASN A 162 7.37 -4.11 12.65
CA ASN A 162 8.02 -5.23 13.32
C ASN A 162 9.46 -4.92 13.76
N ALA A 163 9.91 -3.67 13.64
CA ALA A 163 11.22 -3.28 14.11
C ALA A 163 11.40 -3.57 15.60
N CYS A 164 12.56 -4.11 15.94
CA CYS A 164 12.93 -4.54 17.28
C CYS A 164 14.41 -4.27 17.53
N SER A 165 14.79 -4.04 18.80
CA SER A 165 16.19 -3.95 19.21
C SER A 165 16.88 -5.31 19.11
N GLU A 166 18.14 -5.33 18.63
CA GLU A 166 18.98 -6.51 18.65
C GLU A 166 19.40 -6.92 20.08
N GLU A 167 19.57 -5.94 20.97
CA GLU A 167 20.11 -6.14 22.33
C GLU A 167 19.04 -6.40 23.38
N GLY A 168 17.93 -5.71 23.33
CA GLY A 168 16.83 -5.81 24.30
C GLY A 168 15.58 -6.35 23.67
N LYS A 169 15.55 -7.62 23.34
CA LYS A 169 14.41 -8.24 22.65
C LYS A 169 13.11 -8.06 23.43
N GLN A 170 12.21 -7.23 22.91
CA GLN A 170 10.86 -7.10 23.40
C GLN A 170 9.96 -8.09 22.66
N THR A 171 9.19 -8.87 23.40
CA THR A 171 8.10 -9.65 22.82
C THR A 171 6.86 -8.75 22.73
N TYR A 172 6.41 -8.47 21.52
CA TYR A 172 5.21 -7.67 21.28
C TYR A 172 3.95 -8.54 21.35
N ASP A 173 2.93 -8.03 22.02
CA ASP A 173 1.62 -8.67 22.13
C ASP A 173 0.68 -8.15 21.00
N PHE A 174 1.03 -8.45 19.74
CA PHE A 174 0.26 -8.03 18.60
C PHE A 174 -1.22 -8.45 18.65
N PRO A 175 -1.60 -9.67 19.09
CA PRO A 175 -3.01 -10.02 19.24
C PRO A 175 -3.77 -9.01 20.10
N ARG A 176 -3.23 -8.65 21.27
CA ARG A 176 -3.83 -7.64 22.16
C ARG A 176 -3.90 -6.25 21.53
N TYR A 177 -2.89 -5.86 20.74
CA TYR A 177 -2.91 -4.58 20.02
C TYR A 177 -4.00 -4.56 18.95
N PHE A 178 -4.16 -5.64 18.20
CA PHE A 178 -5.21 -5.77 17.19
C PHE A 178 -6.60 -5.78 17.81
N ASP A 179 -6.79 -6.45 18.94
CA ASP A 179 -8.06 -6.45 19.71
C ASP A 179 -8.47 -5.02 20.13
N LEU A 180 -7.51 -4.18 20.54
CA LEU A 180 -7.79 -2.77 20.84
C LEU A 180 -8.26 -2.00 19.60
N VAL A 181 -7.63 -2.22 18.43
CA VAL A 181 -8.06 -1.60 17.18
C VAL A 181 -9.48 -2.06 16.84
N ARG A 182 -9.77 -3.36 16.88
CA ARG A 182 -11.11 -3.91 16.59
C ARG A 182 -12.17 -3.36 17.54
N LYS A 183 -11.81 -3.19 18.81
CA LYS A 183 -12.70 -2.67 19.85
C LYS A 183 -13.09 -1.20 19.62
N TYR A 184 -12.12 -0.34 19.33
CA TYR A 184 -12.34 1.10 19.27
C TYR A 184 -12.58 1.62 17.84
N GLN A 185 -12.01 0.95 16.84
CA GLN A 185 -12.06 1.35 15.42
C GLN A 185 -12.31 0.09 14.53
N PRO A 186 -13.50 -0.54 14.63
CA PRO A 186 -13.77 -1.82 13.98
C PRO A 186 -13.68 -1.77 12.44
N LYS A 187 -13.76 -0.58 11.86
CA LYS A 187 -13.63 -0.36 10.41
C LYS A 187 -12.19 -0.08 9.97
N ALA A 188 -11.27 0.12 10.91
CA ALA A 188 -9.88 0.36 10.57
C ALA A 188 -9.23 -0.91 10.00
N VAL A 189 -8.40 -0.71 8.99
CA VAL A 189 -7.55 -1.76 8.44
C VAL A 189 -6.25 -1.82 9.23
N ILE A 190 -5.80 -3.01 9.57
CA ILE A 190 -4.59 -3.25 10.34
C ILE A 190 -3.49 -3.75 9.40
N PHE A 191 -2.42 -2.99 9.33
CA PHE A 191 -1.18 -3.44 8.70
C PHE A 191 -0.20 -3.98 9.75
N ASN A 192 0.39 -5.11 9.42
CA ASN A 192 1.61 -5.63 10.01
C ASN A 192 2.27 -6.54 8.98
N ASP A 193 3.58 -6.77 9.06
CA ASP A 193 4.32 -7.62 8.11
C ASP A 193 3.69 -9.00 7.91
N PHE A 194 3.02 -9.51 8.95
CA PHE A 194 2.44 -10.85 9.02
C PHE A 194 0.90 -10.84 9.09
N GLY A 195 0.25 -9.79 8.61
CA GLY A 195 -1.21 -9.59 8.71
C GLY A 195 -1.62 -8.87 10.00
N PRO A 196 -2.89 -8.81 10.40
CA PRO A 196 -3.96 -9.71 9.98
C PRO A 196 -4.64 -9.32 8.67
N ASP A 197 -4.77 -7.98 8.34
CA ASP A 197 -5.54 -7.56 7.19
C ASP A 197 -4.67 -7.33 5.96
N ILE A 198 -3.55 -6.63 6.14
CA ILE A 198 -2.61 -6.21 5.10
C ILE A 198 -1.21 -6.62 5.51
N ARG A 199 -0.40 -7.05 4.54
CA ARG A 199 1.00 -7.43 4.74
C ARG A 199 1.96 -6.51 4.00
N TRP A 200 3.20 -6.49 4.44
CA TRP A 200 4.29 -5.82 3.73
C TRP A 200 4.70 -6.57 2.45
N CYS A 201 5.06 -5.83 1.40
CA CYS A 201 5.54 -6.43 0.14
C CYS A 201 6.98 -6.97 0.20
N GLY A 202 7.72 -6.72 1.29
CA GLY A 202 9.09 -7.21 1.47
C GLY A 202 10.19 -6.30 0.94
N ASN A 203 9.88 -5.07 0.50
CA ASN A 203 10.86 -4.09 0.08
C ASN A 203 10.30 -2.66 0.10
N GLU A 204 11.18 -1.66 0.24
CA GLU A 204 10.84 -0.22 0.21
C GLU A 204 11.12 0.43 -1.15
N ALA A 205 11.29 -0.38 -2.20
CA ALA A 205 11.67 0.10 -3.53
C ALA A 205 10.48 0.60 -4.38
N GLY A 206 9.26 0.43 -3.89
CA GLY A 206 8.04 0.71 -4.64
C GLY A 206 7.83 -0.32 -5.76
N LYS A 207 8.03 -1.61 -5.47
CA LYS A 207 7.96 -2.69 -6.44
C LYS A 207 7.29 -3.92 -5.85
N GLY A 208 6.13 -4.31 -6.40
CA GLY A 208 5.48 -5.59 -6.14
C GLY A 208 6.14 -6.76 -6.86
N ARG A 209 5.68 -7.97 -6.58
CA ARG A 209 6.08 -9.21 -7.26
C ARG A 209 5.53 -9.23 -8.68
N GLU A 210 6.10 -10.05 -9.53
CA GLU A 210 5.54 -10.33 -10.86
C GLU A 210 4.23 -11.12 -10.75
N GLU A 211 4.15 -12.03 -9.77
CA GLU A 211 2.92 -12.73 -9.37
C GLU A 211 2.47 -12.22 -7.99
N GLU A 212 1.67 -11.15 -7.95
CA GLU A 212 1.21 -10.60 -6.67
C GLU A 212 -0.15 -11.23 -6.29
N TRP A 213 -0.09 -12.17 -5.36
CA TRP A 213 -1.27 -12.84 -4.81
C TRP A 213 -1.72 -12.20 -3.51
N SER A 214 -3.04 -11.99 -3.38
CA SER A 214 -3.65 -11.59 -2.10
C SER A 214 -3.94 -12.79 -1.21
N VAL A 215 -4.08 -13.99 -1.79
CA VAL A 215 -4.24 -15.24 -1.06
C VAL A 215 -2.88 -15.87 -0.82
N VAL A 216 -2.48 -15.93 0.42
CA VAL A 216 -1.13 -16.35 0.86
C VAL A 216 -1.16 -17.32 2.03
N PRO A 217 -0.10 -18.14 2.22
CA PRO A 217 0.00 -19.06 3.36
C PRO A 217 -0.04 -18.34 4.71
N THR A 218 -0.80 -18.89 5.66
CA THR A 218 -0.79 -18.47 7.06
C THR A 218 0.53 -18.85 7.76
N ASP A 219 1.36 -19.66 7.13
CA ASP A 219 2.74 -19.90 7.53
C ASP A 219 3.55 -18.61 7.58
N LEU A 220 3.33 -17.67 6.64
CA LEU A 220 3.86 -16.30 6.67
C LEU A 220 2.93 -15.38 7.47
N CYS A 221 1.67 -15.28 7.06
CA CYS A 221 0.69 -14.34 7.63
C CYS A 221 0.02 -14.94 8.87
N HIS A 222 0.82 -15.31 9.87
CA HIS A 222 0.37 -16.02 11.07
C HIS A 222 -0.55 -15.17 11.99
N ASN A 223 -0.65 -13.86 11.78
CA ASN A 223 -1.61 -13.01 12.46
C ASN A 223 -3.00 -13.03 11.81
N ALA A 224 -3.12 -13.60 10.61
CA ALA A 224 -4.40 -13.74 9.91
C ALA A 224 -5.08 -15.07 10.25
N THR A 225 -6.42 -15.06 10.26
CA THR A 225 -7.21 -16.28 10.42
C THR A 225 -7.25 -17.06 9.11
N SER A 226 -6.92 -18.36 9.18
CA SER A 226 -7.00 -19.24 8.02
C SER A 226 -8.45 -19.38 7.53
N GLN A 227 -8.64 -19.27 6.21
CA GLN A 227 -9.91 -19.49 5.54
C GLN A 227 -9.98 -20.88 4.87
N THR A 228 -8.93 -21.69 4.92
CA THR A 228 -8.89 -23.05 4.37
C THR A 228 -8.35 -24.05 5.37
N GLN A 229 -8.56 -25.32 5.07
CA GLN A 229 -7.79 -26.41 5.68
C GLN A 229 -6.35 -26.38 5.18
N PRO A 230 -5.41 -27.11 5.82
CA PRO A 230 -4.08 -27.31 5.29
C PRO A 230 -4.11 -27.85 3.85
N GLY A 231 -3.10 -27.46 3.07
CA GLY A 231 -2.93 -27.97 1.72
C GLY A 231 -2.74 -29.49 1.68
N PRO A 232 -3.10 -30.16 0.57
CA PRO A 232 -3.04 -31.62 0.46
C PRO A 232 -1.62 -32.19 0.59
N ASP A 233 -0.59 -31.39 0.32
CA ASP A 233 0.82 -31.75 0.42
C ASP A 233 1.46 -31.14 1.67
N PHE A 234 0.66 -30.75 2.67
CA PHE A 234 1.16 -30.18 3.92
C PHE A 234 1.82 -31.28 4.76
N GLU A 235 3.10 -31.08 5.06
CA GLU A 235 3.89 -31.95 5.95
C GLU A 235 4.36 -31.20 7.21
N LYS A 236 4.78 -29.95 7.00
CA LYS A 236 5.27 -29.05 8.06
C LYS A 236 5.10 -27.60 7.62
N LYS A 237 5.07 -26.69 8.60
CA LYS A 237 5.04 -25.24 8.32
C LYS A 237 6.17 -24.84 7.37
N LEU A 238 5.80 -24.00 6.39
CA LEU A 238 6.76 -23.42 5.47
C LEU A 238 7.55 -22.31 6.17
N ASP A 239 8.84 -22.22 5.85
CA ASP A 239 9.69 -21.10 6.24
C ASP A 239 9.61 -20.05 5.14
N LEU A 240 8.79 -19.01 5.34
CA LEU A 240 8.45 -18.01 4.36
C LEU A 240 8.81 -16.61 4.82
N HIS A 241 9.18 -15.77 3.85
CA HIS A 241 9.55 -14.39 4.09
C HIS A 241 8.78 -13.43 3.16
N ASN A 242 8.57 -12.21 3.63
CA ASN A 242 7.90 -11.17 2.83
C ASN A 242 8.60 -10.83 1.51
N TRP A 243 9.87 -11.15 1.33
CA TRP A 243 10.64 -10.95 0.07
C TRP A 243 10.62 -12.14 -0.87
N ASP A 244 10.03 -13.29 -0.50
CA ASP A 244 9.92 -14.46 -1.38
C ASP A 244 9.13 -14.12 -2.63
N GLN A 245 9.66 -14.46 -3.80
CA GLN A 245 9.07 -14.06 -5.08
C GLN A 245 7.94 -14.99 -5.54
N ASP A 246 7.85 -16.18 -4.99
CA ASP A 246 6.87 -17.21 -5.31
C ASP A 246 5.71 -17.29 -4.31
N LEU A 247 5.55 -16.26 -3.46
CA LEU A 247 4.53 -16.22 -2.41
C LEU A 247 3.11 -16.32 -3.01
N GLY A 248 2.35 -17.31 -2.55
CA GLY A 248 0.99 -17.58 -3.03
C GLY A 248 0.91 -18.40 -4.31
N THR A 249 2.01 -18.87 -4.88
CA THR A 249 2.00 -19.79 -6.05
C THR A 249 1.38 -21.16 -5.71
N ARG A 250 0.99 -21.92 -6.74
CA ARG A 250 0.42 -23.26 -6.54
C ARG A 250 1.30 -24.17 -5.68
N GLN A 251 2.61 -24.11 -5.88
CA GLN A 251 3.55 -24.94 -5.12
C GLN A 251 3.49 -24.65 -3.62
N GLN A 252 3.43 -23.36 -3.24
CA GLN A 252 3.33 -22.97 -1.83
C GLN A 252 1.96 -23.30 -1.24
N ILE A 253 0.85 -22.96 -1.94
CA ILE A 253 -0.49 -23.16 -1.40
C ILE A 253 -0.82 -24.64 -1.15
N LEU A 254 -0.32 -25.55 -2.00
CA LEU A 254 -0.52 -27.00 -1.80
C LEU A 254 0.18 -27.52 -0.53
N ARG A 255 1.23 -26.87 -0.08
CA ARG A 255 2.07 -27.24 1.07
C ARG A 255 1.82 -26.39 2.31
N SER A 256 0.92 -25.41 2.25
CA SER A 256 0.65 -24.47 3.34
C SER A 256 -0.10 -25.11 4.52
N SER A 257 0.08 -24.56 5.71
CA SER A 257 -0.71 -24.93 6.89
C SER A 257 -2.14 -24.38 6.85
N GLY A 258 -2.45 -23.50 5.91
CA GLY A 258 -3.71 -22.85 5.64
C GLY A 258 -3.50 -21.57 4.86
N LEU A 259 -4.58 -20.97 4.38
CA LEU A 259 -4.53 -19.78 3.53
C LEU A 259 -5.45 -18.68 4.05
N ALA A 260 -5.02 -17.45 3.88
CA ALA A 260 -5.81 -16.27 4.18
C ALA A 260 -5.73 -15.24 3.06
N PHE A 261 -6.73 -14.37 2.96
CA PHE A 261 -6.70 -13.22 2.08
C PHE A 261 -5.98 -12.07 2.79
N VAL A 262 -4.72 -11.83 2.46
CA VAL A 262 -3.86 -10.79 3.04
C VAL A 262 -3.12 -10.06 1.93
N PRO A 263 -3.74 -9.03 1.32
CA PRO A 263 -3.15 -8.29 0.22
C PRO A 263 -1.90 -7.52 0.64
N SER A 264 -1.08 -7.21 -0.35
CA SER A 264 0.21 -6.54 -0.16
C SER A 264 0.09 -5.03 -0.20
N GLU A 265 0.69 -4.35 0.78
CA GLU A 265 1.02 -2.92 0.68
C GLU A 265 2.43 -2.75 0.13
N ILE A 266 2.56 -1.77 -0.76
CA ILE A 266 3.85 -1.35 -1.31
C ILE A 266 4.15 0.05 -0.83
N ASP A 267 5.13 0.18 0.03
CA ASP A 267 5.58 1.43 0.59
C ASP A 267 6.87 1.93 -0.05
N THR A 268 7.00 3.23 -0.18
CA THR A 268 8.23 3.89 -0.63
C THR A 268 8.15 5.39 -0.37
N SER A 269 9.30 6.05 -0.28
CA SER A 269 9.34 7.50 -0.13
C SER A 269 9.41 8.22 -1.47
N ILE A 270 8.77 9.40 -1.57
CA ILE A 270 8.96 10.30 -2.71
C ILE A 270 10.42 10.77 -2.85
N ARG A 271 11.18 10.78 -1.75
CA ARG A 271 12.62 11.09 -1.67
C ARG A 271 13.44 9.81 -1.57
N LYS A 272 14.72 9.92 -1.23
CA LYS A 272 15.57 8.75 -0.98
C LYS A 272 15.26 8.14 0.38
N ASP A 273 15.15 8.99 1.40
CA ASP A 273 14.97 8.61 2.79
C ASP A 273 13.55 8.89 3.29
N TRP A 274 13.18 8.35 4.45
CA TRP A 274 11.85 8.49 5.04
C TRP A 274 11.62 9.87 5.66
N PHE A 275 12.59 10.38 6.43
CA PHE A 275 12.54 11.75 6.97
C PHE A 275 13.15 12.76 5.99
N TRP A 276 12.62 13.98 6.02
CA TRP A 276 13.06 15.03 5.11
C TRP A 276 14.52 15.43 5.30
N LEU A 277 15.26 15.49 4.20
CA LEU A 277 16.61 16.03 4.13
C LEU A 277 16.71 17.10 3.03
N ARG A 278 17.25 18.28 3.38
CA ARG A 278 17.32 19.45 2.48
C ARG A 278 17.99 19.16 1.13
N ARG A 279 19.03 18.33 1.13
CA ARG A 279 19.83 18.04 -0.08
C ARG A 279 19.17 17.01 -1.01
N GLN A 280 18.12 16.38 -0.61
CA GLN A 280 17.41 15.40 -1.44
C GLN A 280 16.35 16.07 -2.30
N ASN A 281 16.13 15.50 -3.48
CA ASN A 281 15.07 15.87 -4.41
C ASN A 281 14.01 14.76 -4.51
N PRO A 282 12.78 15.11 -4.86
CA PRO A 282 11.75 14.09 -5.14
C PRO A 282 12.10 13.26 -6.38
N LYS A 283 11.67 12.02 -6.40
CA LYS A 283 11.77 11.12 -7.54
C LYS A 283 11.17 11.76 -8.80
N SER A 284 11.68 11.38 -9.98
CA SER A 284 11.15 11.87 -11.26
C SER A 284 9.74 11.37 -11.52
N LEU A 285 8.97 12.07 -12.37
CA LEU A 285 7.62 11.63 -12.77
C LEU A 285 7.63 10.24 -13.41
N ARG A 286 8.65 9.94 -14.23
CA ARG A 286 8.83 8.61 -14.81
C ARG A 286 9.02 7.53 -13.75
N LYS A 287 9.80 7.81 -12.70
CA LYS A 287 9.98 6.87 -11.58
C LYS A 287 8.69 6.69 -10.78
N LEU A 288 7.96 7.77 -10.49
CA LEU A 288 6.67 7.71 -9.78
C LEU A 288 5.61 6.96 -10.58
N MET A 289 5.52 7.18 -11.91
CA MET A 289 4.62 6.40 -12.76
C MET A 289 4.99 4.90 -12.74
N LYS A 290 6.29 4.58 -12.80
CA LYS A 290 6.73 3.18 -12.70
C LYS A 290 6.36 2.56 -11.35
N ILE A 291 6.46 3.30 -10.25
CA ILE A 291 6.02 2.87 -8.93
C ILE A 291 4.51 2.61 -8.94
N TYR A 292 3.70 3.54 -9.46
CA TYR A 292 2.25 3.38 -9.58
C TYR A 292 1.85 2.14 -10.38
N LEU A 293 2.47 1.91 -11.53
CA LEU A 293 2.20 0.74 -12.35
C LEU A 293 2.63 -0.58 -11.68
N ASN A 294 3.68 -0.55 -10.85
CA ASN A 294 4.19 -1.74 -10.14
C ASN A 294 3.56 -1.92 -8.75
N SER A 295 2.63 -1.09 -8.36
CA SER A 295 1.89 -1.18 -7.10
C SER A 295 0.39 -1.21 -7.36
N VAL A 296 -0.26 -0.06 -7.56
CA VAL A 296 -1.69 0.03 -7.87
C VAL A 296 -2.04 -0.73 -9.15
N GLY A 297 -1.18 -0.65 -10.16
CA GLY A 297 -1.33 -1.40 -11.39
C GLY A 297 -0.89 -2.86 -11.31
N HIS A 298 -0.68 -3.41 -10.10
CA HIS A 298 -0.16 -4.76 -9.89
C HIS A 298 -0.68 -5.38 -8.58
N ASN A 299 -2.00 -5.36 -8.43
CA ASN A 299 -2.75 -5.99 -7.33
C ASN A 299 -2.34 -5.56 -5.91
N ALA A 300 -1.88 -4.31 -5.71
CA ALA A 300 -1.49 -3.78 -4.40
C ALA A 300 -1.94 -2.33 -4.24
N CYS A 301 -1.90 -1.82 -3.01
CA CYS A 301 -2.00 -0.37 -2.78
C CYS A 301 -0.61 0.25 -2.60
N LEU A 302 -0.50 1.54 -2.93
CA LEU A 302 0.73 2.32 -2.75
C LEU A 302 0.63 3.21 -1.52
N HIS A 303 1.57 3.05 -0.60
CA HIS A 303 1.80 3.94 0.53
C HIS A 303 3.00 4.84 0.23
N LEU A 304 2.74 6.05 -0.27
CA LEU A 304 3.79 6.97 -0.71
C LEU A 304 4.16 7.96 0.39
N ASN A 305 5.37 7.84 0.93
CA ASN A 305 5.85 8.77 1.95
C ASN A 305 6.21 10.15 1.37
N VAL A 306 5.73 11.19 2.05
CA VAL A 306 5.97 12.61 1.72
C VAL A 306 6.35 13.35 3.00
N PRO A 307 7.65 13.45 3.35
CA PRO A 307 8.08 13.97 4.63
C PRO A 307 8.01 15.51 4.70
N PRO A 308 7.41 16.08 5.77
CA PRO A 308 7.46 17.51 6.04
C PRO A 308 8.87 18.00 6.41
N THR A 309 9.14 19.27 6.10
CA THR A 309 10.36 20.00 6.50
C THR A 309 10.38 20.33 7.98
N LYS A 310 11.51 20.82 8.51
CA LYS A 310 11.63 21.32 9.89
C LYS A 310 10.63 22.43 10.24
N GLU A 311 10.14 23.17 9.24
CA GLU A 311 9.14 24.22 9.44
C GLU A 311 7.71 23.69 9.65
N GLY A 312 7.45 22.39 9.38
CA GLY A 312 6.12 21.77 9.43
C GLY A 312 5.30 21.94 8.15
N LEU A 313 5.96 22.22 7.03
CA LEU A 313 5.37 22.30 5.68
C LEU A 313 5.94 21.21 4.80
N LEU A 314 5.20 20.74 3.81
CA LEU A 314 5.80 19.96 2.71
C LEU A 314 6.72 20.88 1.88
N ASP A 315 7.88 20.35 1.47
CA ASP A 315 8.85 21.07 0.64
C ASP A 315 8.20 21.48 -0.70
N LYS A 316 8.43 22.71 -1.14
CA LYS A 316 7.86 23.25 -2.40
C LYS A 316 8.18 22.39 -3.61
N ARG A 317 9.35 21.69 -3.62
CA ARG A 317 9.75 20.78 -4.69
C ARG A 317 8.87 19.52 -4.69
N ASP A 318 8.49 19.02 -3.51
CA ASP A 318 7.61 17.86 -3.36
C ASP A 318 6.19 18.22 -3.73
N VAL A 319 5.66 19.35 -3.27
CA VAL A 319 4.33 19.87 -3.66
C VAL A 319 4.22 20.01 -5.18
N LYS A 320 5.23 20.61 -5.83
CA LYS A 320 5.26 20.72 -7.29
C LYS A 320 5.29 19.34 -7.97
N ARG A 321 6.08 18.40 -7.42
CA ARG A 321 6.18 17.04 -7.95
C ARG A 321 4.88 16.25 -7.79
N LEU A 322 4.24 16.32 -6.63
CA LEU A 322 2.95 15.69 -6.33
C LEU A 322 1.86 16.20 -7.26
N LYS A 323 1.74 17.53 -7.46
CA LYS A 323 0.80 18.13 -8.39
C LYS A 323 1.00 17.62 -9.82
N ALA A 324 2.26 17.60 -10.29
CA ALA A 324 2.58 17.11 -11.63
C ALA A 324 2.33 15.59 -11.76
N TYR A 325 2.53 14.82 -10.69
CA TYR A 325 2.21 13.39 -10.65
C TYR A 325 0.72 13.15 -10.76
N GLY A 326 -0.11 13.85 -9.98
CA GLY A 326 -1.57 13.75 -10.07
C GLY A 326 -2.10 14.15 -11.45
N GLN A 327 -1.54 15.22 -12.06
CA GLN A 327 -1.89 15.62 -13.43
C GLN A 327 -1.55 14.53 -14.44
N LEU A 328 -0.39 13.87 -14.30
CA LEU A 328 0.01 12.76 -15.16
C LEU A 328 -0.94 11.56 -15.03
N LEU A 329 -1.28 11.16 -13.79
CA LEU A 329 -2.23 10.08 -13.56
C LEU A 329 -3.60 10.40 -14.13
N LYS A 330 -4.09 11.63 -13.93
CA LYS A 330 -5.34 12.11 -14.49
C LYS A 330 -5.32 12.05 -16.04
N ALA A 331 -4.25 12.51 -16.66
CA ALA A 331 -4.11 12.46 -18.13
C ALA A 331 -4.07 11.02 -18.68
N CYS A 332 -3.54 10.07 -17.90
CA CYS A 332 -3.46 8.67 -18.32
C CYS A 332 -4.73 7.85 -18.05
N PHE A 333 -5.46 8.15 -16.96
CA PHE A 333 -6.45 7.21 -16.42
C PHE A 333 -7.86 7.80 -16.17
N SER A 334 -8.09 9.12 -16.30
CA SER A 334 -9.38 9.73 -15.88
C SER A 334 -10.57 9.42 -16.76
N ASN A 335 -10.36 9.09 -18.04
CA ASN A 335 -11.43 8.88 -19.01
C ASN A 335 -11.26 7.52 -19.71
N PRO A 336 -11.33 6.39 -18.98
CA PRO A 336 -11.26 5.08 -19.60
C PRO A 336 -12.51 4.85 -20.45
N VAL A 337 -12.35 4.08 -21.51
CA VAL A 337 -13.48 3.46 -22.19
C VAL A 337 -13.72 2.11 -21.54
N GLU A 338 -14.89 1.94 -20.95
CA GLU A 338 -15.36 0.67 -20.44
C GLU A 338 -15.89 -0.18 -21.59
N LEU A 339 -15.36 -1.39 -21.73
CA LEU A 339 -15.73 -2.29 -22.84
C LEU A 339 -16.51 -3.48 -22.30
N GLU A 340 -17.61 -3.78 -23.01
CA GLU A 340 -18.30 -5.04 -22.82
C GLU A 340 -17.43 -6.19 -23.29
N GLN A 341 -17.51 -7.31 -22.57
CA GLN A 341 -16.75 -8.52 -22.81
C GLN A 341 -17.61 -9.48 -23.62
N ARG A 342 -17.11 -9.92 -24.76
CA ARG A 342 -17.71 -10.99 -25.55
C ARG A 342 -16.81 -12.23 -25.43
N ALA A 343 -17.32 -13.29 -24.84
CA ALA A 343 -16.60 -14.56 -24.81
C ALA A 343 -16.58 -15.19 -26.21
N GLU A 344 -15.41 -15.63 -26.64
CA GLU A 344 -15.21 -16.37 -27.89
C GLU A 344 -14.24 -17.55 -27.62
N GLY A 345 -14.81 -18.73 -27.30
CA GLY A 345 -14.05 -19.88 -26.80
C GLY A 345 -13.36 -19.53 -25.47
N ASP A 346 -12.03 -19.71 -25.42
CA ASP A 346 -11.19 -19.40 -24.25
C ASP A 346 -10.67 -17.95 -24.24
N GLU A 347 -11.18 -17.10 -25.14
CA GLU A 347 -10.74 -15.73 -25.31
C GLU A 347 -11.89 -14.74 -25.00
N ILE A 348 -11.51 -13.55 -24.55
CA ILE A 348 -12.43 -12.41 -24.40
C ILE A 348 -12.12 -11.42 -25.51
N LEU A 349 -13.10 -11.18 -26.37
CA LEU A 349 -13.01 -10.23 -27.45
C LEU A 349 -13.44 -8.84 -26.98
N LEU A 350 -12.65 -7.82 -27.31
CA LEU A 350 -12.88 -6.41 -27.00
C LEU A 350 -12.88 -5.59 -28.29
N GLU A 351 -14.05 -5.11 -28.69
CA GLU A 351 -14.17 -4.19 -29.81
C GLU A 351 -13.86 -2.76 -29.35
N LEU A 352 -12.82 -2.15 -29.92
CA LEU A 352 -12.36 -0.82 -29.53
C LEU A 352 -13.05 0.28 -30.33
N PRO A 353 -13.40 1.41 -29.70
CA PRO A 353 -13.86 2.61 -30.43
C PRO A 353 -12.73 3.35 -31.15
N CYS A 354 -11.50 2.85 -31.07
CA CYS A 354 -10.32 3.46 -31.69
C CYS A 354 -9.36 2.38 -32.21
N LEU A 355 -8.35 2.79 -32.95
CA LEU A 355 -7.29 1.87 -33.39
C LEU A 355 -6.44 1.41 -32.21
N VAL A 356 -6.05 0.15 -32.18
CA VAL A 356 -5.16 -0.45 -31.15
C VAL A 356 -3.88 0.37 -30.95
N LYS A 357 -3.29 0.90 -32.00
CA LYS A 357 -2.09 1.76 -31.93
C LYS A 357 -2.27 3.03 -31.09
N ASN A 358 -3.51 3.44 -30.78
CA ASN A 358 -3.82 4.60 -29.94
C ASN A 358 -4.05 4.21 -28.46
N VAL A 359 -4.12 2.93 -28.14
CA VAL A 359 -4.27 2.44 -26.77
C VAL A 359 -2.96 2.58 -26.02
N THR A 360 -3.00 3.17 -24.84
CA THR A 360 -1.84 3.32 -23.95
C THR A 360 -1.84 2.23 -22.88
N PHE A 361 -2.98 2.05 -22.20
CA PHE A 361 -3.12 1.04 -21.15
C PHE A 361 -4.42 0.25 -21.32
N VAL A 362 -4.38 -0.99 -20.87
CA VAL A 362 -5.55 -1.83 -20.62
C VAL A 362 -5.56 -2.18 -19.15
N THR A 363 -6.68 -1.93 -18.46
CA THR A 363 -6.83 -2.27 -17.04
C THR A 363 -7.78 -3.44 -16.89
N LEU A 364 -7.29 -4.52 -16.29
CA LEU A 364 -8.05 -5.70 -15.89
C LEU A 364 -8.31 -5.65 -14.39
N ARG A 365 -9.47 -6.17 -13.96
CA ARG A 365 -9.85 -6.31 -12.54
C ARG A 365 -10.66 -7.57 -12.38
N GLU A 366 -10.31 -8.41 -11.41
CA GLU A 366 -11.18 -9.52 -11.00
C GLU A 366 -12.23 -9.02 -10.01
N ASP A 367 -13.36 -9.71 -9.97
CA ASP A 367 -14.33 -9.54 -8.88
C ASP A 367 -13.85 -10.31 -7.66
N LEU A 368 -13.13 -9.64 -6.77
CA LEU A 368 -12.54 -10.25 -5.58
C LEU A 368 -13.57 -10.78 -4.57
N THR A 369 -14.84 -10.36 -4.64
CA THR A 369 -15.91 -10.99 -3.84
C THR A 369 -16.15 -12.45 -4.22
N GLN A 370 -15.64 -12.84 -5.39
CA GLN A 370 -15.64 -14.20 -5.92
C GLN A 370 -14.24 -14.84 -5.88
N GLY A 371 -13.25 -14.11 -5.35
CA GLY A 371 -11.86 -14.55 -5.19
C GLY A 371 -10.93 -14.24 -6.36
N GLN A 372 -9.63 -14.32 -6.10
CA GLN A 372 -8.56 -14.11 -7.08
C GLN A 372 -8.25 -15.43 -7.81
N ARG A 373 -8.36 -15.45 -9.14
CA ARG A 373 -8.36 -16.70 -9.92
C ARG A 373 -7.31 -16.75 -11.03
N ILE A 374 -7.04 -15.61 -11.70
CA ILE A 374 -6.19 -15.57 -12.89
C ILE A 374 -4.72 -15.67 -12.50
N GLU A 375 -4.02 -16.63 -13.09
CA GLU A 375 -2.59 -16.90 -12.88
C GLU A 375 -1.72 -16.36 -14.02
N SER A 376 -2.26 -16.39 -15.25
CA SER A 376 -1.56 -15.83 -16.41
C SER A 376 -2.53 -15.52 -17.55
N PHE A 377 -2.17 -14.51 -18.34
CA PHE A 377 -2.95 -14.07 -19.49
C PHE A 377 -2.10 -13.39 -20.55
N GLU A 378 -2.67 -13.28 -21.76
CA GLU A 378 -2.10 -12.52 -22.86
C GLU A 378 -3.10 -11.49 -23.39
N ILE A 379 -2.61 -10.35 -23.87
CA ILE A 379 -3.38 -9.40 -24.67
C ILE A 379 -2.85 -9.42 -26.10
N LEU A 380 -3.73 -9.65 -27.06
CA LEU A 380 -3.38 -9.82 -28.46
C LEU A 380 -4.11 -8.81 -29.36
N ALA A 381 -3.48 -8.47 -30.48
CA ALA A 381 -4.12 -7.79 -31.62
C ALA A 381 -3.83 -8.64 -32.88
N GLY A 382 -4.88 -9.12 -33.52
CA GLY A 382 -4.71 -10.18 -34.52
C GLY A 382 -4.00 -11.39 -33.94
N SER A 383 -2.94 -11.87 -34.56
CA SER A 383 -2.09 -12.96 -34.05
C SER A 383 -0.96 -12.48 -33.13
N ARG A 384 -0.79 -11.18 -32.96
CA ARG A 384 0.36 -10.59 -32.26
C ARG A 384 0.08 -10.40 -30.77
N VAL A 385 0.95 -10.97 -29.90
CA VAL A 385 0.92 -10.74 -28.46
C VAL A 385 1.54 -9.38 -28.14
N LEU A 386 0.74 -8.48 -27.55
CA LEU A 386 1.15 -7.15 -27.14
C LEU A 386 1.63 -7.13 -25.69
N TYR A 387 1.00 -7.95 -24.83
CA TYR A 387 1.31 -8.01 -23.41
C TYR A 387 1.18 -9.44 -22.90
N ARG A 388 2.07 -9.84 -22.00
CA ARG A 388 1.94 -11.05 -21.19
C ARG A 388 1.90 -10.64 -19.74
N GLY A 389 0.88 -11.07 -19.01
CA GLY A 389 0.70 -10.81 -17.60
C GLY A 389 0.60 -12.09 -16.80
N LYS A 390 0.80 -11.95 -15.51
CA LYS A 390 0.62 -12.99 -14.50
C LYS A 390 -0.73 -12.80 -13.80
N THR A 391 -0.74 -12.50 -12.52
CA THR A 391 -1.96 -12.28 -11.76
C THR A 391 -2.71 -11.01 -12.19
N VAL A 392 -4.02 -10.99 -11.97
CA VAL A 392 -4.86 -9.79 -12.15
C VAL A 392 -5.27 -9.20 -10.80
N GLY A 393 -6.03 -9.93 -9.99
CA GLY A 393 -6.51 -9.49 -8.69
C GLY A 393 -7.36 -8.23 -8.74
N ASN A 394 -7.19 -7.33 -7.74
CA ASN A 394 -7.95 -6.08 -7.68
C ASN A 394 -7.75 -5.20 -8.91
N LYS A 395 -6.50 -5.08 -9.38
CA LYS A 395 -6.17 -4.26 -10.56
C LYS A 395 -4.83 -4.66 -11.17
N GLN A 396 -4.86 -4.91 -12.49
CA GLN A 396 -3.68 -5.08 -13.34
C GLN A 396 -3.72 -4.06 -14.45
N ILE A 397 -2.73 -3.14 -14.49
CA ILE A 397 -2.59 -2.13 -15.55
C ILE A 397 -1.54 -2.60 -16.55
N CYS A 398 -2.01 -3.03 -17.72
CA CYS A 398 -1.17 -3.51 -18.81
C CYS A 398 -0.71 -2.34 -19.67
N CYS A 399 0.57 -1.99 -19.61
CA CYS A 399 1.14 -0.92 -20.41
C CYS A 399 1.46 -1.43 -21.83
N LEU A 400 0.65 -1.07 -22.81
CA LEU A 400 0.89 -1.38 -24.23
C LEU A 400 1.83 -0.36 -24.88
N ARG A 401 1.80 0.89 -24.36
CA ARG A 401 2.58 2.00 -24.85
C ARG A 401 3.14 2.83 -23.69
N ASP A 402 4.47 2.86 -23.52
CA ASP A 402 5.13 3.70 -22.51
C ASP A 402 4.80 5.19 -22.79
N PRO A 403 4.12 5.89 -21.86
CA PRO A 403 3.74 7.30 -22.05
C PRO A 403 4.95 8.24 -22.18
N PHE A 404 6.13 7.80 -21.79
CA PHE A 404 7.40 8.56 -21.86
C PHE A 404 8.28 8.17 -23.06
N ALA A 405 7.91 7.14 -23.83
CA ALA A 405 8.71 6.70 -24.97
C ALA A 405 8.25 7.39 -26.27
N LEU A 406 9.22 7.79 -27.09
CA LEU A 406 8.95 8.34 -28.43
C LEU A 406 8.60 7.23 -29.43
N LEU A 407 9.18 6.04 -29.26
CA LEU A 407 9.00 4.88 -30.14
C LEU A 407 8.26 3.77 -29.41
N HIS A 408 7.33 3.13 -30.09
CA HIS A 408 6.52 2.03 -29.57
C HIS A 408 6.59 0.81 -30.50
N PRO A 409 7.72 0.08 -30.55
CA PRO A 409 7.95 -1.02 -31.53
C PRO A 409 6.86 -2.10 -31.50
N LYS A 410 6.28 -2.38 -30.34
CA LYS A 410 5.20 -3.36 -30.18
C LYS A 410 3.93 -3.04 -30.96
N LEU A 411 3.73 -1.76 -31.30
CA LEU A 411 2.52 -1.27 -31.99
C LEU A 411 2.75 -1.02 -33.49
N TRP A 412 3.96 -1.22 -33.97
CA TRP A 412 4.26 -1.06 -35.41
C TRP A 412 3.61 -2.17 -36.22
N GLY A 413 3.06 -1.81 -37.35
CA GLY A 413 2.45 -2.76 -38.30
C GLY A 413 1.07 -3.30 -37.90
N LEU A 414 0.42 -2.73 -36.86
CA LEU A 414 -0.94 -3.10 -36.49
C LEU A 414 -2.02 -2.51 -37.43
N GLY A 415 -1.62 -1.66 -38.37
CA GLY A 415 -2.53 -1.11 -39.38
C GLY A 415 -3.76 -0.44 -38.78
N GLU A 416 -4.95 -0.87 -39.22
CA GLU A 416 -6.25 -0.38 -38.78
C GLU A 416 -6.95 -1.30 -37.78
N GLU A 417 -6.19 -2.18 -37.10
CA GLU A 417 -6.74 -3.08 -36.09
C GLU A 417 -7.52 -2.33 -35.00
N LYS A 418 -8.75 -2.77 -34.75
CA LYS A 418 -9.68 -2.21 -33.77
C LYS A 418 -10.12 -3.22 -32.72
N CYS A 419 -9.55 -4.42 -32.73
CA CYS A 419 -9.93 -5.46 -31.82
C CYS A 419 -8.74 -5.87 -30.92
N LEU A 420 -8.98 -6.02 -29.63
CA LEU A 420 -8.08 -6.68 -28.70
C LEU A 420 -8.72 -8.00 -28.24
N ARG A 421 -7.89 -8.98 -28.02
CA ARG A 421 -8.29 -10.25 -27.42
C ARG A 421 -7.50 -10.46 -26.12
N ILE A 422 -8.21 -10.92 -25.10
CA ILE A 422 -7.60 -11.34 -23.82
C ILE A 422 -7.74 -12.85 -23.78
N ARG A 423 -6.63 -13.54 -23.75
CA ARG A 423 -6.54 -14.98 -23.58
C ARG A 423 -6.08 -15.28 -22.17
N ILE A 424 -6.91 -15.95 -21.38
CA ILE A 424 -6.51 -16.45 -20.05
C ILE A 424 -5.78 -17.78 -20.28
N THR A 425 -4.48 -17.78 -19.98
CA THR A 425 -3.62 -18.96 -20.25
C THR A 425 -3.55 -19.91 -19.07
N SER A 426 -3.83 -19.42 -17.84
CA SER A 426 -3.95 -20.25 -16.64
C SER A 426 -4.83 -19.56 -15.59
N SER A 427 -5.63 -20.34 -14.89
CA SER A 427 -6.46 -19.87 -13.75
C SER A 427 -6.70 -20.98 -12.73
N ARG A 428 -7.06 -20.59 -11.51
CA ARG A 428 -7.40 -21.51 -10.40
C ARG A 428 -8.83 -22.03 -10.50
N ASP A 429 -9.73 -21.22 -11.04
CA ASP A 429 -11.13 -21.53 -11.35
C ASP A 429 -11.57 -20.66 -12.53
N VAL A 430 -12.83 -20.75 -12.95
CA VAL A 430 -13.40 -19.92 -14.02
C VAL A 430 -13.16 -18.43 -13.72
N PRO A 431 -12.45 -17.68 -14.59
CA PRO A 431 -12.15 -16.28 -14.37
C PRO A 431 -13.43 -15.42 -14.28
N ILE A 432 -13.45 -14.46 -13.36
CA ILE A 432 -14.55 -13.49 -13.25
C ILE A 432 -13.95 -12.09 -13.28
N LEU A 433 -13.96 -11.48 -14.46
CA LEU A 433 -13.48 -10.13 -14.69
C LEU A 433 -14.60 -9.10 -14.60
N LYS A 434 -14.34 -7.98 -13.92
CA LYS A 434 -15.11 -6.75 -14.07
C LYS A 434 -14.92 -6.19 -15.49
N PRO A 435 -15.77 -5.26 -15.97
CA PRO A 435 -15.58 -4.63 -17.26
C PRO A 435 -14.15 -4.14 -17.47
N VAL A 436 -13.61 -4.39 -18.67
CA VAL A 436 -12.25 -4.01 -19.03
C VAL A 436 -12.18 -2.53 -19.35
N LEU A 437 -11.19 -1.84 -18.78
CA LEU A 437 -10.99 -0.41 -19.04
C LEU A 437 -9.84 -0.22 -20.04
N VAL A 438 -10.09 0.56 -21.09
CA VAL A 438 -9.09 0.91 -22.09
C VAL A 438 -8.79 2.39 -22.01
N HIS A 439 -7.51 2.71 -21.89
CA HIS A 439 -7.01 4.08 -21.81
C HIS A 439 -6.30 4.44 -23.11
N ARG A 440 -6.62 5.59 -23.67
CA ARG A 440 -6.05 6.08 -24.92
C ARG A 440 -5.38 7.42 -24.72
N LYS A 441 -4.38 7.71 -25.54
CA LYS A 441 -3.80 9.04 -25.58
C LYS A 441 -4.85 10.01 -26.10
N GLU A 442 -5.24 11.00 -25.33
CA GLU A 442 -5.98 12.14 -25.84
C GLU A 442 -5.13 12.85 -26.90
N LYS A 443 -5.78 13.32 -27.96
CA LYS A 443 -5.12 14.01 -29.07
C LYS A 443 -4.52 15.34 -28.65
#